data_13c66c65948b8cd9295cedcbfc755cd9
#
_entry.id   13c66c65948b8cd9295cedcbfc755cd9
#
_cell.length_a   1.000
_cell.length_b   1.000
_cell.length_c   1.000
_cell.angle_alpha   90.00
_cell.angle_beta   90.00
_cell.angle_gamma   90.00
#
_symmetry.space_group_name_H-M   'P 1'
#
loop_
_entity.id
_entity.type
_entity.pdbx_description
1 polymer ?
#
loop_
_entity_poly.entity_id
_entity_poly.type
_entity_poly.pdbx_seq_one_letter_code
_entity_poly.pdbx_strand_id
1 'polypeptide(L)'
;MLGTILGVLIAGIFATIFGKITRVTGYNIEDIETMVYVAQNSKLQIGGVLFSGILIASLGAVMDVAVSISSTIEEIHNKKPELTSKELFKSGINVGKDMMGTMSNTLILAFTGGAVNTMILIYAYIMPYMQVVNMYSIGIEVIKGISGTLGIVLTVPLVSLISAKVYGK
;
A
#
# COMPACT_ATOMS: atom_id res chain seq x y z
N MET A 1 -14.47 7.76 -4.99
CA MET A 1 -13.58 8.74 -4.33
C MET A 1 -13.48 8.58 -2.81
N LEU A 2 -14.57 8.59 -2.03
CA LEU A 2 -14.47 8.39 -0.56
C LEU A 2 -13.77 7.09 -0.16
N GLY A 3 -14.07 5.98 -0.81
CA GLY A 3 -13.43 4.68 -0.55
C GLY A 3 -11.93 4.69 -0.81
N THR A 4 -11.49 5.36 -1.87
CA THR A 4 -10.06 5.49 -2.19
C THR A 4 -9.33 6.29 -1.12
N ILE A 5 -9.89 7.43 -0.70
CA ILE A 5 -9.31 8.27 0.36
C ILE A 5 -9.17 7.48 1.66
N LEU A 6 -10.21 6.76 2.07
CA LEU A 6 -10.17 5.91 3.27
C LEU A 6 -9.15 4.78 3.16
N GLY A 7 -9.04 4.13 2.00
CA GLY A 7 -8.04 3.08 1.78
C GLY A 7 -6.62 3.59 1.90
N VAL A 8 -6.33 4.77 1.34
CA VAL A 8 -5.01 5.41 1.45
C VAL A 8 -4.70 5.84 2.88
N LEU A 9 -5.68 6.40 3.59
CA LEU A 9 -5.52 6.76 5.01
C LEU A 9 -5.20 5.53 5.86
N ILE A 10 -5.85 4.41 5.61
CA ILE A 10 -5.59 3.15 6.31
C ILE A 10 -4.17 2.65 6.00
N ALA A 11 -3.75 2.64 4.73
CA ALA A 11 -2.39 2.29 4.36
C ALA A 11 -1.37 3.18 5.10
N GLY A 12 -1.64 4.48 5.21
CA GLY A 12 -0.83 5.43 5.95
C GLY A 12 -0.75 5.15 7.46
N ILE A 13 -1.87 4.79 8.07
CA ILE A 13 -1.91 4.42 9.50
C ILE A 13 -1.05 3.19 9.74
N PHE A 14 -1.18 2.14 8.91
CA PHE A 14 -0.37 0.94 9.03
C PHE A 14 1.12 1.23 8.79
N ALA A 15 1.46 2.01 7.77
CA ALA A 15 2.84 2.44 7.54
C ALA A 15 3.44 3.15 8.75
N THR A 16 2.67 4.03 9.40
CA THR A 16 3.10 4.74 10.62
C THR A 16 3.28 3.79 11.80
N ILE A 17 2.35 2.85 11.99
CA ILE A 17 2.42 1.86 13.08
C ILE A 17 3.65 0.97 12.89
N PHE A 18 3.80 0.36 11.71
CA PHE A 18 4.94 -0.50 11.41
C PHE A 18 6.26 0.26 11.44
N GLY A 19 6.32 1.47 10.89
CA GLY A 19 7.51 2.32 10.96
C GLY A 19 7.95 2.63 12.39
N LYS A 20 7.01 2.88 13.30
CA LYS A 20 7.30 3.09 14.74
C LYS A 20 7.77 1.81 15.43
N ILE A 21 7.10 0.67 15.17
CA ILE A 21 7.45 -0.62 15.78
C ILE A 21 8.86 -1.05 15.35
N THR A 22 9.20 -0.88 14.08
CA THR A 22 10.48 -1.29 13.51
C THR A 22 11.57 -0.23 13.69
N ARG A 23 11.24 0.94 14.28
CA ARG A 23 12.14 2.08 14.46
C ARG A 23 12.83 2.56 13.18
N VAL A 24 12.16 2.42 12.05
CA VAL A 24 12.65 2.92 10.77
C VAL A 24 12.48 4.43 10.73
N THR A 25 13.59 5.15 10.80
CA THR A 25 13.61 6.62 10.89
C THR A 25 13.71 7.32 9.53
N GLY A 26 13.96 6.54 8.45
CA GLY A 26 14.22 7.08 7.12
C GLY A 26 15.67 7.53 6.89
N TYR A 27 16.48 7.67 7.95
CA TYR A 27 17.91 8.00 7.83
C TYR A 27 18.79 6.82 7.39
N ASN A 28 18.21 5.66 7.18
CA ASN A 28 18.91 4.40 6.94
C ASN A 28 18.90 4.04 5.44
N ILE A 29 18.97 5.04 4.58
CA ILE A 29 19.06 4.91 3.12
C ILE A 29 20.53 4.96 2.72
N GLU A 30 20.88 4.41 1.57
CA GLU A 30 22.26 4.26 1.07
C GLU A 30 23.07 5.59 1.06
N ASP A 31 22.42 6.75 1.00
CA ASP A 31 23.02 8.08 1.01
C ASP A 31 22.83 8.81 2.35
N ILE A 32 23.16 8.15 3.45
CA ILE A 32 22.90 8.68 4.80
C ILE A 32 23.57 10.04 5.03
N GLU A 33 24.80 10.23 4.55
CA GLU A 33 25.55 11.48 4.69
C GLU A 33 24.85 12.64 3.99
N THR A 34 24.41 12.40 2.75
CA THR A 34 23.64 13.37 1.95
C THR A 34 22.32 13.71 2.63
N MET A 35 21.62 12.70 3.16
CA MET A 35 20.34 12.87 3.84
C MET A 35 20.50 13.64 5.17
N VAL A 36 21.53 13.36 5.94
CA VAL A 36 21.85 14.11 7.17
C VAL A 36 22.19 15.57 6.84
N TYR A 37 22.99 15.80 5.81
CA TYR A 37 23.31 17.15 5.35
C TYR A 37 22.07 17.92 4.92
N VAL A 38 21.19 17.30 4.14
CA VAL A 38 19.91 17.89 3.72
C VAL A 38 19.01 18.17 4.92
N ALA A 39 18.91 17.26 5.89
CA ALA A 39 18.11 17.46 7.10
C ALA A 39 18.63 18.61 7.97
N GLN A 40 19.94 18.79 8.06
CA GLN A 40 20.55 19.89 8.83
C GLN A 40 20.40 21.25 8.16
N ASN A 41 20.46 21.29 6.82
CA ASN A 41 20.39 22.54 6.05
C ASN A 41 18.98 22.89 5.57
N SER A 42 18.04 21.94 5.60
CA SER A 42 16.64 22.16 5.30
C SER A 42 15.79 21.66 6.47
N LYS A 43 14.66 22.30 6.73
CA LYS A 43 13.69 21.86 7.76
C LYS A 43 12.92 20.60 7.37
N LEU A 44 13.48 19.74 6.49
CA LEU A 44 12.83 18.52 5.99
C LEU A 44 12.90 17.41 7.05
N GLN A 45 11.75 16.83 7.31
CA GLN A 45 11.64 15.63 8.14
C GLN A 45 11.79 14.38 7.27
N ILE A 46 12.96 13.75 7.28
CA ILE A 46 13.28 12.59 6.41
C ILE A 46 12.28 11.44 6.61
N GLY A 47 11.89 11.16 7.86
CA GLY A 47 10.84 10.18 8.14
C GLY A 47 9.50 10.52 7.49
N GLY A 48 9.14 11.81 7.40
CA GLY A 48 7.95 12.28 6.71
C GLY A 48 8.03 12.07 5.19
N VAL A 49 9.19 12.27 4.60
CA VAL A 49 9.42 12.01 3.16
C VAL A 49 9.30 10.52 2.85
N LEU A 50 9.92 9.66 3.66
CA LEU A 50 9.78 8.21 3.52
C LEU A 50 8.30 7.77 3.62
N PHE A 51 7.60 8.28 4.62
CA PHE A 51 6.17 8.00 4.80
C PHE A 51 5.33 8.44 3.60
N SER A 52 5.58 9.65 3.08
CA SER A 52 4.92 10.13 1.86
C SER A 52 5.20 9.23 0.66
N GLY A 53 6.43 8.74 0.52
CA GLY A 53 6.81 7.78 -0.52
C GLY A 53 6.02 6.47 -0.43
N ILE A 54 5.81 5.94 0.78
CA ILE A 54 4.98 4.73 1.00
C ILE A 54 3.52 4.99 0.60
N LEU A 55 2.98 6.14 0.97
CA LEU A 55 1.61 6.53 0.59
C LEU A 55 1.44 6.63 -0.93
N ILE A 56 2.35 7.32 -1.61
CA ILE A 56 2.31 7.49 -3.07
C ILE A 56 2.41 6.14 -3.77
N ALA A 57 3.32 5.27 -3.32
CA ALA A 57 3.52 3.96 -3.91
C ALA A 57 2.29 3.03 -3.77
N SER A 58 1.57 3.11 -2.65
CA SER A 58 0.36 2.33 -2.42
C SER A 58 -0.90 2.94 -3.04
N LEU A 59 -0.91 4.26 -3.29
CA LEU A 59 -2.07 5.00 -3.79
C LEU A 59 -2.59 4.43 -5.11
N GLY A 60 -1.70 4.14 -6.06
CA GLY A 60 -2.08 3.60 -7.38
C GLY A 60 -2.89 2.31 -7.25
N ALA A 61 -2.35 1.32 -6.55
CA ALA A 61 -3.00 0.02 -6.38
C ALA A 61 -4.31 0.12 -5.58
N VAL A 62 -4.36 0.94 -4.53
CA VAL A 62 -5.58 1.19 -3.74
C VAL A 62 -6.66 1.87 -4.60
N MET A 63 -6.26 2.83 -5.45
CA MET A 63 -7.18 3.54 -6.34
C MET A 63 -7.78 2.58 -7.37
N ASP A 64 -6.98 1.76 -8.02
CA ASP A 64 -7.44 0.81 -9.03
C ASP A 64 -8.47 -0.17 -8.46
N VAL A 65 -8.21 -0.72 -7.27
CA VAL A 65 -9.13 -1.61 -6.57
C VAL A 65 -10.43 -0.88 -6.20
N ALA A 66 -10.33 0.33 -5.66
CA ALA A 66 -11.49 1.11 -5.26
C ALA A 66 -12.40 1.47 -6.44
N VAL A 67 -11.81 1.92 -7.55
CA VAL A 67 -12.55 2.28 -8.77
C VAL A 67 -13.21 1.04 -9.39
N SER A 68 -12.48 -0.06 -9.52
CA SER A 68 -13.01 -1.28 -10.11
C SER A 68 -14.18 -1.86 -9.33
N ILE A 69 -14.11 -1.90 -7.99
CA ILE A 69 -15.22 -2.36 -7.15
C ILE A 69 -16.42 -1.42 -7.28
N SER A 70 -16.19 -0.10 -7.22
CA SER A 70 -17.28 0.87 -7.35
C SER A 70 -17.98 0.76 -8.69
N SER A 71 -17.24 0.70 -9.79
CA SER A 71 -17.78 0.55 -11.15
C SER A 71 -18.53 -0.76 -11.33
N THR A 72 -18.03 -1.84 -10.75
CA THR A 72 -18.73 -3.15 -10.81
C THR A 72 -20.06 -3.10 -10.06
N ILE A 73 -20.10 -2.51 -8.86
CA ILE A 73 -21.34 -2.38 -8.09
C ILE A 73 -22.35 -1.49 -8.83
N GLU A 74 -21.90 -0.39 -9.42
CA GLU A 74 -22.72 0.51 -10.24
C GLU A 74 -23.29 -0.23 -11.45
N GLU A 75 -22.51 -1.00 -12.18
CA GLU A 75 -22.95 -1.78 -13.35
C GLU A 75 -23.98 -2.85 -12.96
N ILE A 76 -23.78 -3.53 -11.82
CA ILE A 76 -24.74 -4.52 -11.30
C ILE A 76 -26.06 -3.83 -10.93
N HIS A 77 -26.01 -2.67 -10.26
CA HIS A 77 -27.20 -1.90 -9.90
C HIS A 77 -27.98 -1.45 -11.16
N ASN A 78 -27.26 -0.92 -12.17
CA ASN A 78 -27.89 -0.48 -13.43
C ASN A 78 -28.62 -1.62 -14.16
N LYS A 79 -28.08 -2.84 -14.10
CA LYS A 79 -28.73 -4.03 -14.70
C LYS A 79 -29.85 -4.62 -13.86
N LYS A 80 -29.77 -4.50 -12.53
CA LYS A 80 -30.74 -5.03 -11.58
C LYS A 80 -30.98 -4.02 -10.44
N PRO A 81 -31.84 -3.01 -10.64
CA PRO A 81 -32.10 -1.97 -9.63
C PRO A 81 -32.85 -2.46 -8.39
N GLU A 82 -33.32 -3.70 -8.41
CA GLU A 82 -34.08 -4.32 -7.31
C GLU A 82 -33.18 -4.93 -6.23
N LEU A 83 -31.85 -5.00 -6.47
CA LEU A 83 -30.93 -5.60 -5.53
C LEU A 83 -30.80 -4.77 -4.24
N THR A 84 -30.82 -5.49 -3.12
CA THR A 84 -30.62 -4.89 -1.80
C THR A 84 -29.17 -4.47 -1.59
N SER A 85 -28.94 -3.49 -0.69
CA SER A 85 -27.58 -3.09 -0.30
C SER A 85 -26.71 -4.27 0.17
N LYS A 86 -27.33 -5.29 0.80
CA LYS A 86 -26.59 -6.49 1.26
C LYS A 86 -26.11 -7.37 0.10
N GLU A 87 -26.89 -7.49 -0.95
CA GLU A 87 -26.52 -8.27 -2.15
C GLU A 87 -25.44 -7.54 -2.94
N LEU A 88 -25.56 -6.22 -3.09
CA LEU A 88 -24.54 -5.39 -3.72
C LEU A 88 -23.20 -5.44 -2.94
N PHE A 89 -23.26 -5.38 -1.61
CA PHE A 89 -22.07 -5.53 -0.76
C PHE A 89 -21.39 -6.88 -0.98
N LYS A 90 -22.18 -7.98 -0.98
CA LYS A 90 -21.65 -9.33 -1.22
C LYS A 90 -21.01 -9.46 -2.60
N SER A 91 -21.60 -8.86 -3.63
CA SER A 91 -21.04 -8.82 -4.97
C SER A 91 -19.70 -8.04 -5.00
N GLY A 92 -19.64 -6.89 -4.35
CA GLY A 92 -18.42 -6.11 -4.22
C GLY A 92 -17.29 -6.87 -3.51
N ILE A 93 -17.61 -7.58 -2.42
CA ILE A 93 -16.63 -8.43 -1.72
C ILE A 93 -16.13 -9.58 -2.60
N ASN A 94 -17.01 -10.21 -3.38
CA ASN A 94 -16.61 -11.32 -4.27
C ASN A 94 -15.62 -10.82 -5.34
N VAL A 95 -15.93 -9.74 -6.03
CA VAL A 95 -15.02 -9.13 -7.02
C VAL A 95 -13.73 -8.66 -6.34
N GLY A 96 -13.85 -8.03 -5.18
CA GLY A 96 -12.71 -7.55 -4.43
C GLY A 96 -11.76 -8.65 -3.97
N LYS A 97 -12.24 -9.85 -3.67
CA LYS A 97 -11.38 -11.00 -3.32
C LYS A 97 -10.44 -11.40 -4.47
N ASP A 98 -10.93 -11.42 -5.69
CA ASP A 98 -10.12 -11.76 -6.86
C ASP A 98 -9.08 -10.66 -7.10
N MET A 99 -9.48 -9.40 -6.93
CA MET A 99 -8.58 -8.25 -7.09
C MET A 99 -7.53 -8.15 -5.99
N MET A 100 -7.87 -8.45 -4.72
CA MET A 100 -6.92 -8.42 -3.62
C MET A 100 -5.68 -9.28 -3.90
N GLY A 101 -5.88 -10.52 -4.35
CA GLY A 101 -4.78 -11.43 -4.66
C GLY A 101 -3.87 -10.90 -5.76
N THR A 102 -4.45 -10.48 -6.86
CA THR A 102 -3.70 -9.98 -8.04
C THR A 102 -2.95 -8.69 -7.72
N MET A 103 -3.63 -7.69 -7.13
CA MET A 103 -3.04 -6.38 -6.86
C MET A 103 -1.98 -6.42 -5.76
N SER A 104 -2.21 -7.22 -4.70
CA SER A 104 -1.20 -7.41 -3.65
C SER A 104 0.07 -8.06 -4.20
N ASN A 105 -0.06 -9.07 -5.05
CA ASN A 105 1.08 -9.72 -5.68
C ASN A 105 1.84 -8.76 -6.61
N THR A 106 1.12 -7.99 -7.42
CA THR A 106 1.71 -6.97 -8.30
C THR A 106 2.47 -5.92 -7.50
N LEU A 107 1.92 -5.48 -6.38
CA LEU A 107 2.55 -4.49 -5.51
C LEU A 107 3.84 -5.03 -4.87
N ILE A 108 3.83 -6.27 -4.38
CA ILE A 108 5.02 -6.93 -3.84
C ILE A 108 6.10 -7.07 -4.92
N LEU A 109 5.72 -7.48 -6.13
CA LEU A 109 6.65 -7.60 -7.25
C LEU A 109 7.23 -6.23 -7.65
N ALA A 110 6.44 -5.17 -7.64
CA ALA A 110 6.90 -3.82 -7.93
C ALA A 110 7.95 -3.34 -6.92
N PHE A 111 7.75 -3.56 -5.62
CA PHE A 111 8.73 -3.24 -4.59
C PHE A 111 9.97 -4.12 -4.69
N THR A 112 9.80 -5.41 -4.95
CA THR A 112 10.92 -6.32 -5.19
C THR A 112 11.75 -5.87 -6.41
N GLY A 113 11.08 -5.46 -7.49
CA GLY A 113 11.73 -4.90 -8.68
C GLY A 113 12.49 -3.60 -8.38
N GLY A 114 11.94 -2.73 -7.52
CA GLY A 114 12.63 -1.52 -7.06
C GLY A 114 13.87 -1.81 -6.22
N ALA A 115 13.91 -2.94 -5.52
CA ALA A 115 15.04 -3.37 -4.68
C ALA A 115 16.14 -4.14 -5.44
N VAL A 116 16.02 -4.31 -6.77
CA VAL A 116 16.99 -5.12 -7.57
C VAL A 116 18.42 -4.64 -7.41
N ASN A 117 18.68 -3.33 -7.36
CA ASN A 117 20.03 -2.80 -7.14
C ASN A 117 20.62 -3.27 -5.82
N THR A 118 19.84 -3.21 -4.73
CA THR A 118 20.26 -3.72 -3.41
C THR A 118 20.52 -5.23 -3.46
N MET A 119 19.69 -6.00 -4.18
CA MET A 119 19.90 -7.45 -4.34
C MET A 119 21.19 -7.78 -5.10
N ILE A 120 21.52 -7.00 -6.14
CA ILE A 120 22.78 -7.14 -6.89
C ILE A 120 23.97 -6.90 -5.95
N LEU A 121 23.94 -5.88 -5.11
CA LEU A 121 25.01 -5.59 -4.16
C LEU A 121 25.14 -6.70 -3.11
N ILE A 122 24.04 -7.21 -2.57
CA ILE A 122 24.03 -8.35 -1.63
C ILE A 122 24.70 -9.55 -2.25
N TYR A 123 24.40 -9.87 -3.50
CA TYR A 123 24.99 -10.98 -4.23
C TYR A 123 26.48 -10.75 -4.53
N ALA A 124 26.83 -9.56 -5.02
CA ALA A 124 28.19 -9.23 -5.41
C ALA A 124 29.18 -9.23 -4.21
N TYR A 125 28.72 -8.78 -3.04
CA TYR A 125 29.52 -8.76 -1.82
C TYR A 125 29.40 -10.02 -0.97
N ILE A 126 28.65 -11.04 -1.43
CA ILE A 126 28.45 -12.31 -0.73
C ILE A 126 28.04 -12.06 0.74
N MET A 127 27.07 -11.17 0.96
CA MET A 127 26.68 -10.77 2.30
C MET A 127 26.05 -11.95 3.07
N PRO A 128 26.43 -12.18 4.33
CA PRO A 128 25.85 -13.25 5.13
C PRO A 128 24.36 -12.96 5.42
N TYR A 129 23.53 -14.00 5.48
CA TYR A 129 22.07 -13.89 5.67
C TYR A 129 21.68 -12.99 6.85
N MET A 130 22.37 -13.14 7.99
CA MET A 130 22.10 -12.31 9.18
C MET A 130 22.34 -10.81 8.94
N GLN A 131 23.28 -10.45 8.08
CA GLN A 131 23.51 -9.07 7.70
C GLN A 131 22.39 -8.56 6.79
N VAL A 132 21.98 -9.35 5.79
CA VAL A 132 20.93 -9.01 4.85
C VAL A 132 19.59 -8.74 5.57
N VAL A 133 19.18 -9.63 6.46
CA VAL A 133 17.92 -9.49 7.21
C VAL A 133 17.91 -8.24 8.11
N ASN A 134 19.08 -7.82 8.58
CA ASN A 134 19.24 -6.63 9.42
C ASN A 134 19.54 -5.35 8.62
N MET A 135 19.54 -5.39 7.28
CA MET A 135 19.69 -4.20 6.45
C MET A 135 18.44 -3.33 6.51
N TYR A 136 18.62 -2.06 6.80
CA TYR A 136 17.51 -1.10 6.85
C TYR A 136 16.79 -0.96 5.50
N SER A 137 17.51 -0.98 4.38
CA SER A 137 16.93 -0.93 3.04
C SER A 137 15.95 -2.07 2.79
N ILE A 138 16.31 -3.29 3.17
CA ILE A 138 15.41 -4.46 3.09
C ILE A 138 14.21 -4.28 4.01
N GLY A 139 14.43 -3.83 5.25
CA GLY A 139 13.35 -3.55 6.20
C GLY A 139 12.34 -2.52 5.66
N ILE A 140 12.81 -1.46 5.02
CA ILE A 140 11.95 -0.44 4.40
C ILE A 140 11.09 -1.04 3.28
N GLU A 141 11.68 -1.86 2.39
CA GLU A 141 10.91 -2.48 1.29
C GLU A 141 9.86 -3.47 1.82
N VAL A 142 10.18 -4.23 2.85
CA VAL A 142 9.21 -5.13 3.52
C VAL A 142 8.05 -4.32 4.12
N ILE A 143 8.34 -3.21 4.81
CA ILE A 143 7.31 -2.34 5.39
C ILE A 143 6.42 -1.73 4.30
N LYS A 144 7.00 -1.26 3.20
CA LYS A 144 6.23 -0.76 2.04
C LYS A 144 5.28 -1.84 1.52
N GLY A 145 5.79 -3.06 1.30
CA GLY A 145 5.00 -4.19 0.82
C GLY A 145 3.83 -4.52 1.75
N ILE A 146 4.11 -4.71 3.04
CA ILE A 146 3.08 -5.06 4.05
C ILE A 146 2.04 -3.93 4.19
N SER A 147 2.48 -2.69 4.33
CA SER A 147 1.57 -1.55 4.51
C SER A 147 0.67 -1.35 3.29
N GLY A 148 1.24 -1.44 2.10
CA GLY A 148 0.49 -1.31 0.85
C GLY A 148 -0.52 -2.44 0.64
N THR A 149 -0.12 -3.69 0.90
CA THR A 149 -1.04 -4.85 0.76
C THR A 149 -2.17 -4.80 1.78
N LEU A 150 -1.91 -4.40 3.02
CA LEU A 150 -2.96 -4.18 4.02
C LEU A 150 -3.91 -3.05 3.58
N GLY A 151 -3.39 -1.98 2.99
CA GLY A 151 -4.20 -0.92 2.38
C GLY A 151 -5.16 -1.46 1.33
N ILE A 152 -4.68 -2.30 0.41
CA ILE A 152 -5.51 -2.95 -0.62
C ILE A 152 -6.60 -3.83 0.02
N VAL A 153 -6.21 -4.73 0.92
CA VAL A 153 -7.12 -5.69 1.56
C VAL A 153 -8.25 -4.98 2.31
N LEU A 154 -7.94 -3.91 3.05
CA LEU A 154 -8.94 -3.17 3.81
C LEU A 154 -9.77 -2.21 2.95
N THR A 155 -9.27 -1.80 1.80
CA THR A 155 -10.04 -0.99 0.84
C THR A 155 -11.25 -1.75 0.30
N VAL A 156 -11.12 -3.04 0.05
CA VAL A 156 -12.20 -3.87 -0.51
C VAL A 156 -13.49 -3.81 0.31
N PRO A 157 -13.51 -4.16 1.61
CA PRO A 157 -14.75 -4.11 2.38
C PRO A 157 -15.29 -2.68 2.55
N LEU A 158 -14.40 -1.69 2.66
CA LEU A 158 -14.81 -0.29 2.82
C LEU A 158 -15.50 0.26 1.57
N VAL A 159 -14.89 0.06 0.40
CA VAL A 159 -15.47 0.52 -0.87
C VAL A 159 -16.75 -0.24 -1.17
N SER A 160 -16.77 -1.56 -0.96
CA SER A 160 -17.96 -2.38 -1.13
C SER A 160 -19.12 -1.90 -0.25
N LEU A 161 -18.84 -1.55 1.01
CA LEU A 161 -19.85 -1.04 1.94
C LEU A 161 -20.38 0.33 1.52
N ILE A 162 -19.48 1.25 1.15
CA ILE A 162 -19.87 2.61 0.74
C ILE A 162 -20.68 2.57 -0.54
N SER A 163 -20.19 1.85 -1.57
CA SER A 163 -20.87 1.74 -2.85
C SER A 163 -22.22 1.03 -2.71
N ALA A 164 -22.30 -0.03 -1.91
CA ALA A 164 -23.57 -0.72 -1.66
C ALA A 164 -24.59 0.15 -0.94
N LYS A 165 -24.17 1.05 -0.06
CA LYS A 165 -25.07 2.02 0.61
C LYS A 165 -25.50 3.16 -0.31
N VAL A 166 -24.69 3.54 -1.28
CA VAL A 166 -25.01 4.62 -2.21
C VAL A 166 -26.01 4.16 -3.27
N TYR A 167 -25.85 2.94 -3.78
CA TYR A 167 -26.67 2.40 -4.86
C TYR A 167 -27.80 1.48 -4.37
N GLY A 168 -27.68 0.84 -3.22
CA GLY A 168 -28.68 -0.10 -2.71
C GLY A 168 -29.82 0.57 -1.95
N LYS A 169 -30.97 -0.06 -2.04
CA LYS A 169 -32.18 0.29 -1.27
C LYS A 169 -32.18 -0.41 0.09
#